data_1b083aa20c3235ab7e389d43ebdc6df4
#
_entry.id   1b083aa20c3235ab7e389d43ebdc6df4
#
_cell.length_a   1.000
_cell.length_b   1.000
_cell.length_c   1.000
_cell.angle_alpha   90.00
_cell.angle_beta   90.00
_cell.angle_gamma   90.00
#
_symmetry.space_group_name_H-M   'P 1'
#
loop_
_entity.id
_entity.type
_entity.pdbx_description
1 polymer ?
#
loop_
_entity_poly.entity_id
_entity_poly.type
_entity_poly.pdbx_seq_one_letter_code
_entity_poly.pdbx_strand_id
1 'polypeptide(L)'
;MIERRKIAWVLLALGAVLAVIGSIQDVFSTVYKGFGADLRSTSTLWVTTSNPQDGAVEQTALFAAGWPVVVAAIMMAVAVVLLTRQETAFAGRPLAVGGAGVLAGILFLYVFQLRELKELIDSEPPRGSGKDELLYHDGFYLLLIAAAAGLVGAVLAQRRNPEPAVEDEDEGDGVVVHQLDSDDDTPPFGIAIPDDDERETR
;
A
#
# COMPACT_ATOMS: atom_id res chain seq x y z
N MET A 1 21.41 13.52 -7.89
CA MET A 1 20.34 12.48 -8.00
C MET A 1 19.39 12.68 -6.83
N ILE A 2 18.09 12.98 -7.08
CA ILE A 2 17.09 12.98 -6.01
C ILE A 2 16.99 11.53 -5.54
N GLU A 3 17.33 11.29 -4.29
CA GLU A 3 17.35 9.94 -3.73
C GLU A 3 15.95 9.35 -3.80
N ARG A 4 15.78 8.29 -4.57
CA ARG A 4 14.52 7.56 -4.76
C ARG A 4 13.82 7.27 -3.43
N ARG A 5 14.60 7.05 -2.39
CA ARG A 5 14.13 6.84 -1.02
C ARG A 5 13.37 8.08 -0.47
N LYS A 6 13.85 9.30 -0.74
CA LYS A 6 13.16 10.54 -0.33
C LYS A 6 11.82 10.69 -1.03
N ILE A 7 11.76 10.36 -2.32
CA ILE A 7 10.51 10.37 -3.08
C ILE A 7 9.51 9.37 -2.49
N ALA A 8 9.95 8.15 -2.16
CA ALA A 8 9.09 7.14 -1.56
C ALA A 8 8.47 7.63 -0.23
N TRP A 9 9.25 8.27 0.64
CA TRP A 9 8.75 8.82 1.91
C TRP A 9 7.74 9.92 1.71
N VAL A 10 8.04 10.85 0.79
CA VAL A 10 7.14 11.96 0.48
C VAL A 10 5.81 11.44 -0.07
N LEU A 11 5.84 10.46 -0.96
CA LEU A 11 4.62 9.89 -1.54
C LEU A 11 3.80 9.12 -0.50
N LEU A 12 4.44 8.34 0.39
CA LEU A 12 3.75 7.64 1.47
C LEU A 12 3.14 8.63 2.48
N ALA A 13 3.90 9.66 2.87
CA ALA A 13 3.40 10.69 3.78
C ALA A 13 2.25 11.49 3.16
N LEU A 14 2.38 11.87 1.88
CA LEU A 14 1.33 12.55 1.13
C LEU A 14 0.07 11.67 1.02
N GLY A 15 0.25 10.38 0.68
CA GLY A 15 -0.84 9.41 0.62
C GLY A 15 -1.57 9.28 1.96
N ALA A 16 -0.83 9.19 3.08
CA ALA A 16 -1.42 9.11 4.42
C ALA A 16 -2.23 10.37 4.77
N VAL A 17 -1.69 11.56 4.51
CA VAL A 17 -2.37 12.83 4.79
C VAL A 17 -3.63 12.99 3.93
N LEU A 18 -3.51 12.74 2.62
CA LEU A 18 -4.65 12.83 1.70
C LEU A 18 -5.75 11.81 2.02
N ALA A 19 -5.39 10.61 2.51
CA ALA A 19 -6.35 9.60 2.93
C ALA A 19 -7.19 10.10 4.13
N VAL A 20 -6.54 10.71 5.12
CA VAL A 20 -7.24 11.26 6.29
C VAL A 20 -8.14 12.43 5.88
N ILE A 21 -7.63 13.38 5.09
CA ILE A 21 -8.42 14.54 4.62
C ILE A 21 -9.60 14.05 3.77
N GLY A 22 -9.37 13.16 2.82
CA GLY A 22 -10.41 12.61 1.95
C GLY A 22 -11.48 11.81 2.70
N SER A 23 -11.11 11.20 3.84
CA SER A 23 -12.08 10.47 4.66
C SER A 23 -13.11 11.36 5.37
N ILE A 24 -12.76 12.62 5.64
CA ILE A 24 -13.62 13.60 6.33
C ILE A 24 -14.43 14.42 5.34
N GLN A 25 -13.93 14.56 4.11
CA GLN A 25 -14.61 15.31 3.04
C GLN A 25 -15.81 14.53 2.50
N ASP A 26 -16.74 15.28 1.87
CA ASP A 26 -17.84 14.67 1.15
C ASP A 26 -17.32 13.81 0.00
N VAL A 27 -17.75 12.56 -0.04
CA VAL A 27 -17.30 11.57 -1.03
C VAL A 27 -18.29 11.49 -2.19
N PHE A 28 -19.58 11.41 -1.87
CA PHE A 28 -20.63 11.42 -2.87
C PHE A 28 -21.91 12.04 -2.32
N SER A 29 -22.80 12.47 -3.20
CA SER A 29 -24.18 12.84 -2.85
C SER A 29 -25.17 12.22 -3.82
N THR A 30 -26.32 11.85 -3.29
CA THR A 30 -27.50 11.49 -4.08
C THR A 30 -28.49 12.63 -4.04
N VAL A 31 -28.99 13.01 -5.20
CA VAL A 31 -30.00 14.08 -5.33
C VAL A 31 -31.22 13.47 -5.95
N TYR A 32 -32.31 13.50 -5.19
CA TYR A 32 -33.63 13.13 -5.68
C TYR A 32 -34.38 14.38 -6.11
N LYS A 33 -34.67 14.49 -7.40
CA LYS A 33 -35.44 15.59 -7.99
C LYS A 33 -36.86 15.13 -8.24
N GLY A 34 -37.82 15.51 -7.37
CA GLY A 34 -39.23 15.13 -7.53
C GLY A 34 -40.17 15.92 -6.64
N PHE A 35 -41.44 16.05 -7.08
CA PHE A 35 -42.54 16.68 -6.32
C PHE A 35 -42.25 18.09 -5.79
N GLY A 36 -41.45 18.89 -6.48
CA GLY A 36 -41.19 20.29 -6.11
C GLY A 36 -40.18 20.49 -4.97
N ALA A 37 -39.55 19.43 -4.51
CA ALA A 37 -38.47 19.50 -3.52
C ALA A 37 -37.26 18.65 -3.98
N ASP A 38 -36.06 19.24 -3.89
CA ASP A 38 -34.84 18.53 -4.11
C ASP A 38 -34.34 17.95 -2.76
N LEU A 39 -34.47 16.64 -2.59
CA LEU A 39 -33.89 15.94 -1.43
C LEU A 39 -32.46 15.60 -1.74
N ARG A 40 -31.51 16.17 -0.98
CA ARG A 40 -30.08 15.90 -1.10
C ARG A 40 -29.61 15.11 0.09
N SER A 41 -28.94 13.99 -0.18
CA SER A 41 -28.22 13.21 0.83
C SER A 41 -26.73 13.23 0.48
N THR A 42 -25.91 13.70 1.40
CA THR A 42 -24.45 13.81 1.24
C THR A 42 -23.77 12.83 2.18
N SER A 43 -22.81 12.06 1.68
CA SER A 43 -22.10 11.03 2.44
C SER A 43 -20.61 11.31 2.48
N THR A 44 -20.07 11.32 3.70
CA THR A 44 -18.65 11.13 3.98
C THR A 44 -18.36 9.64 4.19
N LEU A 45 -17.13 9.25 4.52
CA LEU A 45 -16.85 7.87 4.94
C LEU A 45 -17.34 7.53 6.35
N TRP A 46 -17.90 8.52 7.10
CA TRP A 46 -18.31 8.37 8.48
C TRP A 46 -19.82 8.47 8.65
N VAL A 47 -20.39 9.46 8.02
CA VAL A 47 -21.78 9.89 8.25
C VAL A 47 -22.43 10.21 6.91
N THR A 48 -23.71 9.88 6.80
CA THR A 48 -24.59 10.33 5.73
C THR A 48 -25.55 11.37 6.32
N THR A 49 -25.54 12.56 5.76
CA THR A 49 -26.43 13.65 6.14
C THR A 49 -27.51 13.79 5.08
N SER A 50 -28.74 13.52 5.45
CA SER A 50 -29.91 13.77 4.61
C SER A 50 -30.53 15.09 5.04
N ASN A 51 -30.84 15.94 4.07
CA ASN A 51 -31.50 17.23 4.32
C ASN A 51 -32.92 17.20 3.79
N PRO A 52 -33.89 16.60 4.54
CA PRO A 52 -35.31 16.75 4.28
C PRO A 52 -35.78 18.18 4.64
N GLN A 53 -36.90 18.60 4.13
CA GLN A 53 -37.44 19.94 4.39
C GLN A 53 -37.64 20.24 5.90
N ASP A 54 -37.76 19.21 6.73
CA ASP A 54 -38.06 19.31 8.16
C ASP A 54 -36.84 19.26 9.09
N GLY A 55 -35.63 19.29 8.53
CA GLY A 55 -34.35 19.30 9.29
C GLY A 55 -33.34 18.26 8.83
N ALA A 56 -32.06 18.51 9.09
CA ALA A 56 -31.01 17.59 8.75
C ALA A 56 -31.02 16.36 9.68
N VAL A 57 -31.00 15.17 9.09
CA VAL A 57 -30.91 13.91 9.82
C VAL A 57 -29.56 13.28 9.51
N GLU A 58 -28.76 13.07 10.56
CA GLU A 58 -27.48 12.36 10.47
C GLU A 58 -27.67 10.88 10.75
N GLN A 59 -27.13 10.04 9.90
CA GLN A 59 -27.10 8.60 10.05
C GLN A 59 -25.70 8.08 9.81
N THR A 60 -25.37 6.92 10.37
CA THR A 60 -24.11 6.24 10.03
C THR A 60 -24.06 6.02 8.52
N ALA A 61 -22.91 6.31 7.91
CA ALA A 61 -22.73 6.14 6.47
C ALA A 61 -23.09 4.71 6.04
N LEU A 62 -23.79 4.59 4.92
CA LEU A 62 -24.20 3.30 4.36
C LEU A 62 -22.99 2.37 4.15
N PHE A 63 -21.86 2.96 3.79
CA PHE A 63 -20.57 2.28 3.60
C PHE A 63 -19.51 2.90 4.52
N ALA A 64 -19.64 2.67 5.84
CA ALA A 64 -18.74 3.24 6.86
C ALA A 64 -17.31 2.68 6.73
N ALA A 65 -16.50 3.29 5.87
CA ALA A 65 -15.11 2.90 5.63
C ALA A 65 -14.08 3.82 6.31
N GLY A 66 -14.52 4.78 7.14
CA GLY A 66 -13.63 5.77 7.76
C GLY A 66 -12.52 5.13 8.62
N TRP A 67 -12.88 4.20 9.51
CA TRP A 67 -11.91 3.54 10.40
C TRP A 67 -10.81 2.77 9.65
N PRO A 68 -11.12 1.89 8.69
CA PRO A 68 -10.10 1.19 7.92
C PRO A 68 -9.17 2.14 7.15
N VAL A 69 -9.70 3.25 6.62
CA VAL A 69 -8.88 4.27 5.93
C VAL A 69 -7.90 4.95 6.89
N VAL A 70 -8.35 5.30 8.11
CA VAL A 70 -7.47 5.88 9.13
C VAL A 70 -6.40 4.89 9.57
N VAL A 71 -6.74 3.62 9.77
CA VAL A 71 -5.76 2.57 10.09
C VAL A 71 -4.72 2.43 8.98
N ALA A 72 -5.14 2.41 7.71
CA ALA A 72 -4.22 2.37 6.57
C ALA A 72 -3.30 3.59 6.53
N ALA A 73 -3.84 4.79 6.80
CA ALA A 73 -3.05 6.03 6.87
C ALA A 73 -2.02 5.99 8.02
N ILE A 74 -2.40 5.49 9.19
CA ILE A 74 -1.48 5.30 10.32
C ILE A 74 -0.37 4.31 9.94
N MET A 75 -0.70 3.17 9.31
CA MET A 75 0.30 2.20 8.85
C MET A 75 1.30 2.84 7.89
N MET A 76 0.83 3.64 6.92
CA MET A 76 1.71 4.36 5.99
C MET A 76 2.58 5.39 6.71
N ALA A 77 2.03 6.15 7.66
CA ALA A 77 2.79 7.13 8.44
C ALA A 77 3.87 6.46 9.30
N VAL A 78 3.54 5.36 9.97
CA VAL A 78 4.52 4.57 10.76
C VAL A 78 5.58 3.98 9.83
N ALA A 79 5.20 3.49 8.65
CA ALA A 79 6.16 3.01 7.67
C ALA A 79 7.16 4.09 7.25
N VAL A 80 6.73 5.34 7.05
CA VAL A 80 7.62 6.47 6.76
C VAL A 80 8.63 6.65 7.89
N VAL A 81 8.19 6.64 9.16
CA VAL A 81 9.08 6.78 10.32
C VAL A 81 10.10 5.63 10.38
N LEU A 82 9.66 4.39 10.16
CA LEU A 82 10.55 3.22 10.17
C LEU A 82 11.55 3.25 9.01
N LEU A 83 11.15 3.73 7.85
CA LEU A 83 12.01 3.85 6.68
C LEU A 83 13.07 4.96 6.82
N THR A 84 12.92 5.93 7.74
CA THR A 84 13.94 6.96 7.99
C THR A 84 15.18 6.38 8.66
N ARG A 85 15.03 5.34 9.49
CA ARG A 85 16.13 4.67 10.20
C ARG A 85 16.54 3.41 9.46
N GLN A 86 17.83 3.22 9.23
CA GLN A 86 18.35 2.04 8.51
C GLN A 86 18.05 0.74 9.25
N GLU A 87 18.18 0.74 10.57
CA GLU A 87 17.97 -0.44 11.43
C GLU A 87 16.53 -0.99 11.36
N THR A 88 15.53 -0.09 11.20
CA THR A 88 14.11 -0.46 11.18
C THR A 88 13.51 -0.51 9.77
N ALA A 89 14.30 -0.19 8.74
CA ALA A 89 13.82 -0.12 7.37
C ALA A 89 13.27 -1.46 6.84
N PHE A 90 13.77 -2.60 7.35
CA PHE A 90 13.27 -3.92 6.97
C PHE A 90 11.80 -4.12 7.39
N ALA A 91 11.40 -3.58 8.56
CA ALA A 91 10.00 -3.62 9.02
C ALA A 91 9.14 -2.54 8.36
N GLY A 92 9.73 -1.39 8.00
CA GLY A 92 9.03 -0.30 7.32
C GLY A 92 8.54 -0.67 5.93
N ARG A 93 9.26 -1.52 5.19
CA ARG A 93 8.88 -1.94 3.83
C ARG A 93 7.58 -2.72 3.77
N PRO A 94 7.41 -3.85 4.49
CA PRO A 94 6.15 -4.59 4.46
C PRO A 94 4.98 -3.76 5.01
N LEU A 95 5.23 -2.90 6.00
CA LEU A 95 4.22 -2.03 6.54
C LEU A 95 3.73 -0.98 5.52
N ALA A 96 4.63 -0.42 4.70
CA ALA A 96 4.27 0.48 3.61
C ALA A 96 3.38 -0.21 2.57
N VAL A 97 3.73 -1.45 2.17
CA VAL A 97 2.90 -2.24 1.24
C VAL A 97 1.57 -2.60 1.87
N GLY A 98 1.58 -3.02 3.14
CA GLY A 98 0.37 -3.36 3.88
C GLY A 98 -0.59 -2.17 3.96
N GLY A 99 -0.12 -1.00 4.40
CA GLY A 99 -0.93 0.20 4.51
C GLY A 99 -1.48 0.69 3.18
N ALA A 100 -0.62 0.78 2.15
CA ALA A 100 -1.05 1.17 0.81
C ALA A 100 -2.00 0.14 0.17
N GLY A 101 -1.76 -1.16 0.38
CA GLY A 101 -2.61 -2.24 -0.10
C GLY A 101 -3.99 -2.24 0.55
N VAL A 102 -4.06 -2.03 1.86
CA VAL A 102 -5.33 -1.90 2.59
C VAL A 102 -6.12 -0.70 2.07
N LEU A 103 -5.49 0.48 1.92
CA LEU A 103 -6.15 1.67 1.38
C LEU A 103 -6.70 1.42 -0.03
N ALA A 104 -5.87 0.85 -0.91
CA ALA A 104 -6.28 0.53 -2.28
C ALA A 104 -7.41 -0.52 -2.32
N GLY A 105 -7.36 -1.54 -1.47
CA GLY A 105 -8.40 -2.56 -1.36
C GLY A 105 -9.74 -1.99 -0.89
N ILE A 106 -9.72 -1.13 0.14
CA ILE A 106 -10.91 -0.44 0.63
C ILE A 106 -11.51 0.42 -0.48
N LEU A 107 -10.67 1.19 -1.16
CA LEU A 107 -11.12 2.08 -2.22
C LEU A 107 -11.70 1.30 -3.40
N PHE A 108 -11.09 0.16 -3.76
CA PHE A 108 -11.62 -0.73 -4.80
C PHE A 108 -13.01 -1.24 -4.44
N LEU A 109 -13.20 -1.74 -3.20
CA LEU A 109 -14.51 -2.17 -2.72
C LEU A 109 -15.52 -1.03 -2.71
N TYR A 110 -15.09 0.16 -2.29
CA TYR A 110 -15.95 1.34 -2.24
C TYR A 110 -16.40 1.77 -3.63
N VAL A 111 -15.50 1.80 -4.61
CA VAL A 111 -15.83 2.09 -6.02
C VAL A 111 -16.81 1.05 -6.58
N PHE A 112 -16.58 -0.23 -6.25
CA PHE A 112 -17.48 -1.30 -6.67
C PHE A 112 -18.89 -1.12 -6.11
N GLN A 113 -19.00 -0.81 -4.80
CA GLN A 113 -20.29 -0.54 -4.16
C GLN A 113 -21.00 0.69 -4.74
N LEU A 114 -20.26 1.76 -5.02
CA LEU A 114 -20.83 2.96 -5.65
C LEU A 114 -21.33 2.68 -7.09
N ARG A 115 -20.61 1.81 -7.80
CA ARG A 115 -21.04 1.38 -9.13
C ARG A 115 -22.33 0.58 -9.08
N GLU A 116 -22.44 -0.38 -8.16
CA GLU A 116 -23.67 -1.14 -7.95
C GLU A 116 -24.84 -0.23 -7.56
N LEU A 117 -24.60 0.73 -6.64
CA LEU A 117 -25.59 1.72 -6.25
C LEU A 117 -26.07 2.54 -7.47
N LYS A 118 -25.13 2.96 -8.31
CA LYS A 118 -25.47 3.68 -9.53
C LYS A 118 -26.30 2.84 -10.51
N GLU A 119 -25.92 1.57 -10.72
CA GLU A 119 -26.67 0.64 -11.57
C GLU A 119 -28.09 0.39 -11.04
N LEU A 120 -28.27 0.33 -9.71
CA LEU A 120 -29.60 0.24 -9.08
C LEU A 120 -30.42 1.50 -9.34
N ILE A 121 -29.85 2.69 -9.15
CA ILE A 121 -30.50 3.97 -9.42
C ILE A 121 -30.91 4.07 -10.89
N ASP A 122 -30.03 3.70 -11.81
CA ASP A 122 -30.26 3.77 -13.25
C ASP A 122 -31.29 2.72 -13.74
N SER A 123 -31.44 1.59 -13.02
CA SER A 123 -32.36 0.51 -13.38
C SER A 123 -33.78 0.71 -12.84
N GLU A 124 -33.96 1.52 -11.80
CA GLU A 124 -35.29 1.82 -11.28
C GLU A 124 -36.07 2.70 -12.25
N PRO A 125 -37.34 2.33 -12.58
CA PRO A 125 -38.18 3.20 -13.38
C PRO A 125 -38.42 4.51 -12.62
N PRO A 126 -38.47 5.65 -13.33
CA PRO A 126 -38.67 6.95 -12.70
C PRO A 126 -39.94 6.92 -11.82
N ARG A 127 -39.76 7.10 -10.51
CA ARG A 127 -40.91 7.20 -9.57
C ARG A 127 -41.57 8.58 -9.72
N GLY A 128 -42.57 8.67 -10.57
CA GLY A 128 -43.21 9.92 -10.90
C GLY A 128 -42.40 10.79 -11.88
N SER A 129 -42.27 12.08 -11.61
CA SER A 129 -41.43 13.00 -12.42
C SER A 129 -40.00 13.13 -11.90
N GLY A 130 -39.63 12.33 -10.88
CA GLY A 130 -38.31 12.41 -10.22
C GLY A 130 -37.26 11.55 -10.88
N LYS A 131 -36.00 12.02 -10.82
CA LYS A 131 -34.81 11.30 -11.25
C LYS A 131 -33.77 11.38 -10.16
N ASP A 132 -33.20 10.22 -9.78
CA ASP A 132 -32.09 10.15 -8.85
C ASP A 132 -30.78 10.38 -9.61
N GLU A 133 -29.93 11.18 -9.04
CA GLU A 133 -28.61 11.49 -9.61
C GLU A 133 -27.52 11.30 -8.56
N LEU A 134 -26.49 10.52 -8.92
CA LEU A 134 -25.31 10.31 -8.08
C LEU A 134 -24.20 11.28 -8.52
N LEU A 135 -23.73 12.10 -7.59
CA LEU A 135 -22.65 13.07 -7.81
C LEU A 135 -21.43 12.70 -6.95
N TYR A 136 -20.25 12.63 -7.57
CA TYR A 136 -18.99 12.46 -6.87
C TYR A 136 -18.43 13.80 -6.42
N HIS A 137 -17.83 13.84 -5.22
CA HIS A 137 -17.26 15.02 -4.61
C HIS A 137 -15.75 14.92 -4.43
N ASP A 138 -15.13 15.99 -3.98
CA ASP A 138 -13.66 16.12 -3.87
C ASP A 138 -13.03 15.05 -2.99
N GLY A 139 -13.73 14.62 -1.92
CA GLY A 139 -13.26 13.54 -1.05
C GLY A 139 -12.97 12.23 -1.79
N PHE A 140 -13.79 11.90 -2.79
CA PHE A 140 -13.58 10.72 -3.63
C PHE A 140 -12.28 10.80 -4.44
N TYR A 141 -12.02 11.93 -5.06
CA TYR A 141 -10.80 12.14 -5.86
C TYR A 141 -9.56 12.20 -4.98
N LEU A 142 -9.65 12.82 -3.79
CA LEU A 142 -8.57 12.83 -2.82
C LEU A 142 -8.17 11.42 -2.37
N LEU A 143 -9.14 10.55 -2.11
CA LEU A 143 -8.89 9.15 -1.75
C LEU A 143 -8.22 8.38 -2.90
N LEU A 144 -8.65 8.60 -4.16
CA LEU A 144 -8.02 8.00 -5.34
C LEU A 144 -6.54 8.41 -5.46
N ILE A 145 -6.28 9.71 -5.32
CA ILE A 145 -4.90 10.24 -5.37
C ILE A 145 -4.08 9.69 -4.20
N ALA A 146 -4.67 9.61 -2.99
CA ALA A 146 -4.03 9.04 -1.81
C ALA A 146 -3.60 7.58 -2.03
N ALA A 147 -4.49 6.75 -2.59
CA ALA A 147 -4.20 5.35 -2.88
C ALA A 147 -3.10 5.21 -3.95
N ALA A 148 -3.18 6.00 -5.03
CA ALA A 148 -2.17 6.00 -6.07
C ALA A 148 -0.79 6.42 -5.54
N ALA A 149 -0.72 7.52 -4.77
CA ALA A 149 0.50 8.00 -4.14
C ALA A 149 1.08 6.97 -3.16
N GLY A 150 0.22 6.37 -2.32
CA GLY A 150 0.60 5.32 -1.37
C GLY A 150 1.19 4.09 -2.07
N LEU A 151 0.53 3.58 -3.13
CA LEU A 151 1.01 2.44 -3.90
C LEU A 151 2.36 2.72 -4.59
N VAL A 152 2.49 3.87 -5.26
CA VAL A 152 3.76 4.25 -5.91
C VAL A 152 4.86 4.41 -4.86
N GLY A 153 4.57 5.07 -3.73
CA GLY A 153 5.51 5.21 -2.62
C GLY A 153 5.94 3.86 -2.04
N ALA A 154 4.99 2.92 -1.86
CA ALA A 154 5.27 1.58 -1.36
C ALA A 154 6.15 0.77 -2.34
N VAL A 155 5.88 0.83 -3.65
CA VAL A 155 6.69 0.17 -4.69
C VAL A 155 8.11 0.73 -4.72
N LEU A 156 8.26 2.06 -4.63
CA LEU A 156 9.57 2.70 -4.59
C LEU A 156 10.35 2.31 -3.32
N ALA A 157 9.67 2.16 -2.19
CA ALA A 157 10.28 1.74 -0.92
C ALA A 157 10.81 0.29 -0.94
N GLN A 158 10.25 -0.60 -1.81
CA GLN A 158 10.69 -2.00 -1.95
C GLN A 158 12.00 -2.14 -2.73
N ARG A 159 12.31 -1.21 -3.62
CA ARG A 159 13.51 -1.29 -4.44
C ARG A 159 14.73 -1.09 -3.56
N ARG A 160 15.55 -2.15 -3.41
CA ARG A 160 16.87 -2.04 -2.80
C ARG A 160 17.72 -1.13 -3.68
N ASN A 161 18.42 -0.15 -3.09
CA ASN A 161 19.57 0.39 -3.79
C ASN A 161 20.49 -0.78 -4.04
N PRO A 162 21.03 -0.98 -5.26
CA PRO A 162 22.17 -1.85 -5.42
C PRO A 162 23.20 -1.33 -4.41
N GLU A 163 23.58 -2.19 -3.48
CA GLU A 163 24.73 -1.96 -2.62
C GLU A 163 25.86 -1.55 -3.58
N PRO A 164 26.52 -0.39 -3.40
CA PRO A 164 27.68 -0.09 -4.21
C PRO A 164 28.52 -1.35 -4.10
N ALA A 165 28.83 -1.97 -5.25
CA ALA A 165 29.80 -3.04 -5.26
C ALA A 165 30.93 -2.52 -4.40
N VAL A 166 31.19 -3.18 -3.27
CA VAL A 166 32.40 -2.94 -2.51
C VAL A 166 33.42 -3.21 -3.59
N GLU A 167 33.99 -2.16 -4.20
CA GLU A 167 35.23 -2.28 -4.85
C GLU A 167 36.08 -2.81 -3.69
N ASP A 168 36.36 -4.13 -3.73
CA ASP A 168 37.38 -4.70 -2.95
C ASP A 168 38.59 -3.81 -3.30
N GLU A 169 38.78 -2.74 -2.50
CA GLU A 169 40.06 -2.10 -2.41
C GLU A 169 40.97 -3.25 -2.03
N ASP A 170 41.65 -3.65 -3.05
CA ASP A 170 42.77 -4.58 -3.05
C ASP A 170 43.79 -4.01 -2.08
N GLU A 171 43.44 -3.93 -0.78
CA GLU A 171 44.41 -3.91 0.28
C GLU A 171 45.02 -5.30 0.26
N GLY A 172 46.16 -5.34 -0.43
CA GLY A 172 47.01 -6.46 -0.72
C GLY A 172 47.47 -7.26 0.50
N ASP A 173 46.49 -7.87 1.16
CA ASP A 173 46.71 -9.05 1.98
C ASP A 173 46.16 -10.22 1.14
N GLY A 174 46.92 -10.48 0.07
CA GLY A 174 46.67 -11.62 -0.80
C GLY A 174 46.59 -12.85 0.08
N VAL A 175 45.35 -13.37 0.23
CA VAL A 175 45.18 -14.77 0.58
C VAL A 175 45.91 -15.53 -0.52
N VAL A 176 47.19 -15.81 -0.26
CA VAL A 176 47.96 -16.72 -1.08
C VAL A 176 47.25 -18.06 -0.94
N VAL A 177 46.35 -18.33 -1.87
CA VAL A 177 45.86 -19.67 -2.06
C VAL A 177 47.07 -20.45 -2.52
N HIS A 178 47.76 -21.07 -1.57
CA HIS A 178 48.69 -22.14 -1.90
C HIS A 178 47.79 -23.19 -2.59
N GLN A 179 47.84 -23.19 -3.93
CA GLN A 179 47.49 -24.39 -4.66
C GLN A 179 48.51 -25.42 -4.14
N LEU A 180 48.07 -26.27 -3.22
CA LEU A 180 48.71 -27.51 -2.96
C LEU A 180 48.85 -28.18 -4.33
N ASP A 181 50.09 -28.31 -4.80
CA ASP A 181 50.37 -29.11 -5.97
C ASP A 181 49.57 -30.39 -5.82
N SER A 182 48.83 -30.69 -6.87
CA SER A 182 47.92 -31.82 -6.96
C SER A 182 48.73 -33.10 -6.65
N ASP A 183 48.82 -33.48 -5.39
CA ASP A 183 48.98 -34.88 -5.04
C ASP A 183 47.68 -35.55 -5.42
N ASP A 184 47.72 -36.28 -6.54
CA ASP A 184 46.60 -37.00 -7.15
C ASP A 184 45.95 -38.05 -6.21
N ASP A 185 46.45 -38.19 -4.99
CA ASP A 185 46.05 -39.24 -4.05
C ASP A 185 45.19 -38.76 -2.89
N THR A 186 44.80 -37.47 -2.82
CA THR A 186 43.89 -36.99 -1.77
C THR A 186 42.50 -36.80 -2.32
N PRO A 187 41.50 -37.52 -1.78
CA PRO A 187 40.11 -37.30 -2.18
C PRO A 187 39.66 -35.88 -1.78
N PRO A 188 38.77 -35.27 -2.55
CA PRO A 188 38.38 -33.85 -2.39
C PRO A 188 37.79 -33.48 -1.03
N PHE A 189 37.68 -34.43 -0.12
CA PHE A 189 37.16 -34.20 1.24
C PHE A 189 38.19 -34.51 2.34
N GLY A 190 39.49 -34.69 2.02
CA GLY A 190 40.52 -34.82 3.02
C GLY A 190 40.47 -36.11 3.88
N ILE A 191 39.78 -37.15 3.43
CA ILE A 191 39.77 -38.45 4.08
C ILE A 191 40.90 -39.28 3.45
N ALA A 192 41.97 -39.51 4.22
CA ALA A 192 43.04 -40.39 3.79
C ALA A 192 42.49 -41.82 3.63
N ILE A 193 42.68 -42.39 2.42
CA ILE A 193 42.40 -43.81 2.18
C ILE A 193 43.59 -44.57 2.74
N PRO A 194 43.42 -45.50 3.70
CA PRO A 194 44.51 -46.33 4.18
C PRO A 194 45.04 -47.19 3.01
N ASP A 195 46.33 -47.11 2.71
CA ASP A 195 46.97 -48.01 1.77
C ASP A 195 46.82 -49.45 2.24
N ASP A 196 46.16 -50.28 1.41
CA ASP A 196 45.94 -51.71 1.66
C ASP A 196 47.24 -52.59 1.57
N ASP A 197 48.38 -51.96 1.32
CA ASP A 197 49.64 -52.67 1.07
C ASP A 197 50.38 -53.22 2.31
N GLU A 198 49.90 -52.99 3.54
CA GLU A 198 50.51 -53.54 4.74
C GLU A 198 49.98 -54.91 5.21
N ARG A 199 49.23 -55.64 4.41
CA ARG A 199 48.67 -56.94 4.80
C ARG A 199 49.35 -58.18 4.23
N GLU A 200 50.49 -58.07 3.59
CA GLU A 200 51.22 -59.24 3.07
C GLU A 200 52.59 -59.49 3.72
N THR A 201 52.73 -59.34 5.03
CA THR A 201 53.88 -59.99 5.71
C THR A 201 53.56 -60.30 7.17
N ARG A 202 52.80 -61.40 7.38
CA ARG A 202 52.89 -62.26 8.57
C ARG A 202 52.31 -63.62 8.33
#